data_c0a432b27f909384b9dea53ff49f37cc
#
_entry.id   c0a432b27f909384b9dea53ff49f37cc
#
_cell.length_a   1.000
_cell.length_b   1.000
_cell.length_c   1.000
_cell.angle_alpha   90.00
_cell.angle_beta   90.00
_cell.angle_gamma   90.00
#
_symmetry.space_group_name_H-M   'P 1'
#
loop_
_entity.id
_entity.type
_entity.pdbx_description
1 polymer ?
#
loop_
_entity_poly.entity_id
_entity_poly.type
_entity_poly.pdbx_seq_one_letter_code
_entity_poly.pdbx_strand_id
1 'polypeptide(L)'
;RNHSSAASDVYKRQELEKSFKKKGIKIMTSSEVISVEKKKNKVLASVKFNEKEEIIESEILLSAVGIKSNIENIGLEDVGIATDRDKILVDKWYNTNMPGYYAIGDIVAGPALAHVASAEGILCVEKIAGHDVSPIDYGNIPGCTYCSPEISSVGLTEKQALEKGYKIKVGKFPFSASGKASASGSKEGFVKVI
;
A
#
# COMPACT_ATOMS: atom_id res chain seq x y z
N ARG A 1 -2.53 -11.48 -0.44
CA ARG A 1 -3.14 -10.65 0.63
C ARG A 1 -2.41 -9.31 0.65
N ASN A 2 -3.04 -8.26 0.14
CA ASN A 2 -2.46 -6.91 0.13
C ASN A 2 -2.43 -6.34 1.55
N HIS A 3 -1.27 -6.31 2.17
CA HIS A 3 -1.08 -5.69 3.48
C HIS A 3 -1.29 -4.17 3.47
N SER A 4 -1.19 -3.51 2.31
CA SER A 4 -1.42 -2.06 2.18
C SER A 4 -2.90 -1.66 2.28
N SER A 5 -3.84 -2.54 1.96
CA SER A 5 -5.28 -2.22 1.99
C SER A 5 -5.94 -2.44 3.35
N ALA A 6 -5.35 -3.27 4.22
CA ALA A 6 -5.95 -3.60 5.52
C ALA A 6 -5.85 -2.46 6.55
N ALA A 7 -4.89 -1.55 6.39
CA ALA A 7 -4.65 -0.44 7.31
C ALA A 7 -5.38 0.86 6.94
N SER A 8 -6.04 0.94 5.77
CA SER A 8 -6.77 2.15 5.42
C SER A 8 -8.04 2.30 6.26
N ASP A 9 -8.23 3.48 6.82
CA ASP A 9 -9.42 3.85 7.57
C ASP A 9 -10.70 3.59 6.75
N VAL A 10 -11.70 2.98 7.37
CA VAL A 10 -13.01 2.68 6.76
C VAL A 10 -13.61 3.90 6.06
N TYR A 11 -13.50 5.08 6.67
CA TYR A 11 -14.03 6.33 6.12
C TYR A 11 -13.37 6.73 4.79
N LYS A 12 -12.07 6.48 4.62
CA LYS A 12 -11.34 6.78 3.38
C LYS A 12 -11.82 5.91 2.24
N ARG A 13 -11.99 4.62 2.51
CA ARG A 13 -12.52 3.67 1.51
C ARG A 13 -13.93 4.02 1.09
N GLN A 14 -14.79 4.38 2.05
CA GLN A 14 -16.16 4.79 1.78
C GLN A 14 -16.24 6.07 0.92
N GLU A 15 -15.38 7.07 1.19
CA GLU A 15 -15.36 8.30 0.41
C GLU A 15 -14.88 8.05 -1.03
N LEU A 16 -13.86 7.22 -1.22
CA LEU A 16 -13.39 6.83 -2.54
C LEU A 16 -14.46 6.04 -3.31
N GLU A 17 -15.09 5.07 -2.66
CA GLU A 17 -16.18 4.28 -3.25
C GLU A 17 -17.33 5.16 -3.72
N LYS A 18 -17.74 6.13 -2.87
CA LYS A 18 -18.78 7.11 -3.19
C LYS A 18 -18.40 7.96 -4.41
N SER A 19 -17.17 8.46 -4.47
CA SER A 19 -16.67 9.24 -5.60
C SER A 19 -16.62 8.42 -6.89
N PHE A 20 -16.15 7.19 -6.84
CA PHE A 20 -16.09 6.31 -8.00
C PHE A 20 -17.48 5.93 -8.51
N LYS A 21 -18.43 5.62 -7.62
CA LYS A 21 -19.82 5.37 -8.00
C LYS A 21 -20.47 6.57 -8.70
N LYS A 22 -20.21 7.80 -8.23
CA LYS A 22 -20.66 9.02 -8.92
C LYS A 22 -20.11 9.16 -10.33
N LYS A 23 -18.90 8.65 -10.58
CA LYS A 23 -18.26 8.63 -11.90
C LYS A 23 -18.71 7.45 -12.77
N GLY A 24 -19.65 6.64 -12.32
CA GLY A 24 -20.18 5.48 -13.06
C GLY A 24 -19.30 4.22 -13.00
N ILE A 25 -18.29 4.19 -12.10
CA ILE A 25 -17.41 3.04 -11.95
C ILE A 25 -18.13 1.98 -11.10
N LYS A 26 -18.34 0.78 -11.66
CA LYS A 26 -18.84 -0.39 -10.92
C LYS A 26 -17.73 -0.91 -10.00
N ILE A 27 -17.99 -0.98 -8.70
CA ILE A 27 -17.06 -1.50 -7.70
C ILE A 27 -17.63 -2.81 -7.17
N MET A 28 -16.81 -3.85 -7.18
CA MET A 28 -17.15 -5.17 -6.68
C MET A 28 -16.12 -5.57 -5.62
N THR A 29 -16.40 -5.22 -4.35
CA THR A 29 -15.56 -5.64 -3.21
C THR A 29 -15.83 -7.09 -2.85
N SER A 30 -14.88 -7.75 -2.16
CA SER A 30 -15.00 -9.17 -1.80
C SER A 30 -15.27 -10.10 -2.98
N SER A 31 -14.70 -9.77 -4.14
CA SER A 31 -14.81 -10.53 -5.37
C SER A 31 -13.48 -11.22 -5.69
N GLU A 32 -13.58 -12.36 -6.34
CA GLU A 32 -12.43 -13.14 -6.80
C GLU A 32 -12.50 -13.30 -8.33
N VAL A 33 -11.41 -13.01 -9.02
CA VAL A 33 -11.29 -13.31 -10.44
C VAL A 33 -10.87 -14.77 -10.60
N ILE A 34 -11.79 -15.59 -11.13
CA ILE A 34 -11.59 -17.03 -11.28
C ILE A 34 -10.75 -17.33 -12.52
N SER A 35 -11.08 -16.68 -13.64
CA SER A 35 -10.39 -16.88 -14.91
C SER A 35 -10.45 -15.64 -15.79
N VAL A 36 -9.49 -15.56 -16.70
CA VAL A 36 -9.44 -14.50 -17.73
C VAL A 36 -9.19 -15.16 -19.06
N GLU A 37 -10.05 -14.88 -20.04
CA GLU A 37 -9.94 -15.36 -21.42
C GLU A 37 -9.79 -14.18 -22.38
N LYS A 38 -8.72 -14.15 -23.16
CA LYS A 38 -8.52 -13.15 -24.22
C LYS A 38 -9.13 -13.62 -25.53
N LYS A 39 -10.06 -12.84 -26.04
CA LYS A 39 -10.62 -13.00 -27.41
C LYS A 39 -9.95 -11.97 -28.35
N LYS A 40 -10.30 -12.04 -29.64
CA LYS A 40 -9.70 -11.17 -30.68
C LYS A 40 -9.81 -9.67 -30.34
N ASN A 41 -10.97 -9.20 -29.87
CA ASN A 41 -11.26 -7.79 -29.62
C ASN A 41 -11.81 -7.53 -28.20
N LYS A 42 -11.72 -8.49 -27.29
CA LYS A 42 -12.27 -8.36 -25.94
C LYS A 42 -11.60 -9.31 -24.96
N VAL A 43 -11.75 -9.02 -23.69
CA VAL A 43 -11.36 -9.87 -22.59
C VAL A 43 -12.60 -10.25 -21.80
N LEU A 44 -12.72 -11.54 -21.47
CA LEU A 44 -13.77 -12.08 -20.61
C LEU A 44 -13.14 -12.45 -19.26
N ALA A 45 -13.60 -11.85 -18.19
CA ALA A 45 -13.20 -12.19 -16.83
C ALA A 45 -14.37 -12.88 -16.12
N SER A 46 -14.18 -14.12 -15.66
CA SER A 46 -15.11 -14.77 -14.75
C SER A 46 -14.81 -14.31 -13.34
N VAL A 47 -15.81 -13.72 -12.68
CA VAL A 47 -15.68 -13.12 -11.34
C VAL A 47 -16.70 -13.75 -10.41
N LYS A 48 -16.24 -14.27 -9.28
CA LYS A 48 -17.11 -14.74 -8.19
C LYS A 48 -17.40 -13.59 -7.24
N PHE A 49 -18.67 -13.29 -7.07
CA PHE A 49 -19.19 -12.27 -6.18
C PHE A 49 -20.46 -12.76 -5.48
N ASN A 50 -20.50 -12.72 -4.14
CA ASN A 50 -21.63 -13.20 -3.33
C ASN A 50 -22.10 -14.61 -3.73
N GLU A 51 -21.17 -15.56 -3.82
CA GLU A 51 -21.40 -16.98 -4.22
C GLU A 51 -21.96 -17.18 -5.64
N LYS A 52 -22.05 -16.12 -6.42
CA LYS A 52 -22.45 -16.16 -7.84
C LYS A 52 -21.24 -15.89 -8.73
N GLU A 53 -21.23 -16.54 -9.87
CA GLU A 53 -20.25 -16.31 -10.93
C GLU A 53 -20.86 -15.41 -12.00
N GLU A 54 -20.15 -14.36 -12.38
CA GLU A 54 -20.54 -13.39 -13.41
C GLU A 54 -19.41 -13.25 -14.41
N ILE A 55 -19.72 -13.23 -15.69
CA ILE A 55 -18.75 -12.95 -16.76
C ILE A 55 -18.79 -11.46 -17.05
N ILE A 56 -17.64 -10.80 -16.87
CA ILE A 56 -17.46 -9.39 -17.23
C ILE A 56 -16.69 -9.32 -18.53
N GLU A 57 -17.29 -8.64 -19.50
CA GLU A 57 -16.68 -8.36 -20.80
C GLU A 57 -16.08 -6.95 -20.80
N SER A 58 -14.85 -6.81 -21.32
CA SER A 58 -14.16 -5.53 -21.46
C SER A 58 -13.24 -5.56 -22.69
N GLU A 59 -12.85 -4.40 -23.18
CA GLU A 59 -11.83 -4.29 -24.23
C GLU A 59 -10.43 -4.47 -23.66
N ILE A 60 -10.21 -4.01 -22.42
CA ILE A 60 -8.91 -4.05 -21.74
C ILE A 60 -9.14 -4.51 -20.30
N LEU A 61 -8.24 -5.36 -19.80
CA LEU A 61 -8.15 -5.74 -18.40
C LEU A 61 -6.79 -5.32 -17.86
N LEU A 62 -6.80 -4.53 -16.79
CA LEU A 62 -5.61 -4.17 -16.03
C LEU A 62 -5.50 -5.06 -14.78
N SER A 63 -4.43 -5.84 -14.68
CA SER A 63 -4.10 -6.59 -13.47
C SER A 63 -3.27 -5.72 -12.53
N ALA A 64 -3.81 -5.41 -11.36
CA ALA A 64 -3.15 -4.62 -10.31
C ALA A 64 -3.30 -5.32 -8.93
N VAL A 65 -3.12 -6.65 -8.92
CA VAL A 65 -3.41 -7.53 -7.76
C VAL A 65 -2.27 -7.60 -6.74
N GLY A 66 -1.20 -6.87 -6.95
CA GLY A 66 -0.05 -6.80 -6.06
C GLY A 66 1.27 -6.81 -6.84
N ILE A 67 2.36 -6.76 -6.08
CA ILE A 67 3.73 -6.83 -6.59
C ILE A 67 4.46 -8.00 -5.94
N LYS A 68 5.45 -8.53 -6.62
CA LYS A 68 6.40 -9.51 -6.14
C LYS A 68 7.81 -8.95 -6.33
N SER A 69 8.68 -9.16 -5.35
CA SER A 69 10.07 -8.74 -5.49
C SER A 69 10.77 -9.63 -6.52
N ASN A 70 11.62 -9.02 -7.32
CA ASN A 70 12.36 -9.72 -8.38
C ASN A 70 13.75 -10.11 -7.86
N ILE A 71 13.80 -11.17 -7.03
CA ILE A 71 15.01 -11.66 -6.38
C ILE A 71 15.44 -13.06 -6.88
N GLU A 72 14.76 -13.60 -7.90
CA GLU A 72 15.08 -14.93 -8.45
C GLU A 72 16.32 -14.88 -9.37
N ASN A 73 17.17 -15.89 -9.28
CA ASN A 73 18.34 -16.08 -10.15
C ASN A 73 19.37 -14.92 -10.11
N ILE A 74 19.52 -14.28 -8.97
CA ILE A 74 20.55 -13.23 -8.75
C ILE A 74 21.70 -13.72 -7.86
N GLY A 75 21.78 -15.02 -7.58
CA GLY A 75 22.87 -15.65 -6.83
C GLY A 75 22.75 -15.58 -5.32
N LEU A 76 21.55 -15.30 -4.76
CA LEU A 76 21.36 -15.23 -3.30
C LEU A 76 21.64 -16.57 -2.63
N GLU A 77 21.24 -17.65 -3.25
CA GLU A 77 21.46 -19.03 -2.78
C GLU A 77 22.95 -19.39 -2.80
N ASP A 78 23.69 -18.94 -3.82
CA ASP A 78 25.12 -19.22 -3.97
C ASP A 78 25.95 -18.58 -2.85
N VAL A 79 25.53 -17.42 -2.37
CA VAL A 79 26.18 -16.71 -1.24
C VAL A 79 25.53 -17.00 0.10
N GLY A 80 24.47 -17.81 0.15
CA GLY A 80 23.80 -18.23 1.37
C GLY A 80 22.96 -17.14 2.05
N ILE A 81 22.45 -16.15 1.28
CA ILE A 81 21.57 -15.10 1.82
C ILE A 81 20.18 -15.69 2.07
N ALA A 82 19.68 -15.51 3.30
CA ALA A 82 18.39 -16.02 3.73
C ALA A 82 17.23 -15.18 3.16
N THR A 83 16.20 -15.87 2.67
CA THR A 83 14.98 -15.28 2.14
C THR A 83 13.73 -15.87 2.80
N ASP A 84 12.66 -15.11 2.84
CA ASP A 84 11.31 -15.61 3.14
C ASP A 84 10.39 -15.24 1.97
N ARG A 85 9.96 -16.25 1.21
CA ARG A 85 9.19 -16.09 -0.05
C ARG A 85 9.95 -15.24 -1.06
N ASP A 86 9.48 -14.02 -1.33
CA ASP A 86 10.06 -13.06 -2.26
C ASP A 86 10.80 -11.90 -1.56
N LYS A 87 11.19 -12.08 -0.29
CA LYS A 87 11.88 -11.05 0.50
C LYS A 87 13.21 -11.56 1.04
N ILE A 88 14.23 -10.70 1.02
CA ILE A 88 15.48 -10.92 1.73
C ILE A 88 15.28 -10.62 3.21
N LEU A 89 15.75 -11.52 4.08
CA LEU A 89 15.67 -11.32 5.52
C LEU A 89 16.79 -10.38 5.98
N VAL A 90 16.41 -9.35 6.72
CA VAL A 90 17.35 -8.37 7.30
C VAL A 90 16.98 -8.05 8.74
N ASP A 91 17.97 -7.56 9.48
CA ASP A 91 17.75 -6.97 10.80
C ASP A 91 17.26 -5.50 10.69
N LYS A 92 17.10 -4.84 11.83
CA LYS A 92 16.66 -3.43 11.91
C LYS A 92 17.65 -2.42 11.32
N TRP A 93 18.84 -2.87 10.94
CA TRP A 93 19.91 -2.09 10.32
C TRP A 93 20.18 -2.51 8.87
N TYR A 94 19.28 -3.35 8.31
CA TYR A 94 19.35 -3.88 6.97
C TYR A 94 20.52 -4.83 6.69
N ASN A 95 21.18 -5.36 7.76
CA ASN A 95 22.13 -6.46 7.60
C ASN A 95 21.39 -7.74 7.21
N THR A 96 21.89 -8.45 6.22
CA THR A 96 21.48 -9.83 5.97
C THR A 96 22.17 -10.78 6.97
N ASN A 97 21.89 -12.08 6.87
CA ASN A 97 22.62 -13.11 7.61
C ASN A 97 24.07 -13.29 7.14
N MET A 98 24.45 -12.74 5.98
CA MET A 98 25.80 -12.81 5.43
C MET A 98 26.57 -11.52 5.69
N PRO A 99 27.74 -11.56 6.37
CA PRO A 99 28.52 -10.37 6.64
C PRO A 99 28.91 -9.61 5.36
N GLY A 100 28.74 -8.28 5.38
CA GLY A 100 29.05 -7.40 4.25
C GLY A 100 27.94 -7.32 3.20
N TYR A 101 26.83 -8.03 3.38
CA TYR A 101 25.66 -7.95 2.51
C TYR A 101 24.50 -7.27 3.22
N TYR A 102 23.90 -6.31 2.54
CA TYR A 102 22.79 -5.50 3.03
C TYR A 102 21.68 -5.51 2.01
N ALA A 103 20.43 -5.36 2.44
CA ALA A 103 19.28 -5.24 1.55
C ALA A 103 18.30 -4.20 2.04
N ILE A 104 17.74 -3.38 1.13
CA ILE A 104 16.80 -2.29 1.40
C ILE A 104 15.71 -2.24 0.32
N GLY A 105 14.65 -1.49 0.57
CA GLY A 105 13.61 -1.20 -0.40
C GLY A 105 12.67 -2.37 -0.65
N ASP A 106 12.15 -2.47 -1.86
CA ASP A 106 11.06 -3.40 -2.19
C ASP A 106 11.42 -4.89 -2.07
N ILE A 107 12.69 -5.21 -1.90
CA ILE A 107 13.17 -6.59 -1.71
C ILE A 107 13.24 -7.03 -0.24
N VAL A 108 12.98 -6.14 0.71
CA VAL A 108 12.89 -6.45 2.15
C VAL A 108 11.45 -6.33 2.64
N ALA A 109 11.17 -6.80 3.85
CA ALA A 109 9.86 -6.67 4.45
C ALA A 109 9.58 -5.20 4.81
N GLY A 110 8.39 -4.70 4.44
CA GLY A 110 7.98 -3.32 4.71
C GLY A 110 7.08 -2.75 3.61
N PRO A 111 6.74 -1.46 3.69
CA PRO A 111 6.02 -0.77 2.64
C PRO A 111 6.88 -0.60 1.38
N ALA A 112 6.42 -1.09 0.23
CA ALA A 112 7.08 -0.90 -1.06
C ALA A 112 6.85 0.54 -1.56
N LEU A 113 7.63 1.49 -1.01
CA LEU A 113 7.52 2.93 -1.27
C LEU A 113 8.92 3.54 -1.47
N ALA A 114 9.08 4.34 -2.51
CA ALA A 114 10.38 4.91 -2.89
C ALA A 114 11.00 5.75 -1.76
N HIS A 115 10.21 6.56 -1.04
CA HIS A 115 10.72 7.36 0.07
C HIS A 115 11.12 6.51 1.29
N VAL A 116 10.52 5.34 1.48
CA VAL A 116 10.93 4.38 2.51
C VAL A 116 12.27 3.77 2.12
N ALA A 117 12.41 3.27 0.91
CA ALA A 117 13.67 2.72 0.40
C ALA A 117 14.83 3.73 0.49
N SER A 118 14.56 5.01 0.22
CA SER A 118 15.55 6.08 0.37
C SER A 118 15.98 6.27 1.83
N ALA A 119 15.04 6.28 2.76
CA ALA A 119 15.32 6.41 4.19
C ALA A 119 16.09 5.18 4.73
N GLU A 120 15.71 3.98 4.28
CA GLU A 120 16.40 2.74 4.62
C GLU A 120 17.85 2.75 4.12
N GLY A 121 18.07 3.23 2.88
CA GLY A 121 19.40 3.35 2.30
C GLY A 121 20.31 4.31 3.08
N ILE A 122 19.80 5.49 3.44
CA ILE A 122 20.53 6.46 4.25
C ILE A 122 20.90 5.85 5.59
N LEU A 123 19.93 5.28 6.31
CA LEU A 123 20.14 4.66 7.61
C LEU A 123 21.19 3.52 7.53
N CYS A 124 21.08 2.67 6.52
CA CYS A 124 21.98 1.55 6.29
C CYS A 124 23.43 2.04 6.12
N VAL A 125 23.66 3.03 5.26
CA VAL A 125 24.98 3.56 4.97
C VAL A 125 25.57 4.31 6.18
N GLU A 126 24.77 5.10 6.89
CA GLU A 126 25.20 5.78 8.12
C GLU A 126 25.60 4.77 9.20
N LYS A 127 24.86 3.66 9.32
CA LYS A 127 25.22 2.59 10.25
C LYS A 127 26.51 1.88 9.87
N ILE A 128 26.71 1.60 8.57
CA ILE A 128 28.00 1.05 8.05
C ILE A 128 29.15 1.99 8.37
N ALA A 129 28.93 3.31 8.26
CA ALA A 129 29.94 4.33 8.59
C ALA A 129 30.20 4.49 10.10
N GLY A 130 29.51 3.74 10.96
CA GLY A 130 29.67 3.76 12.40
C GLY A 130 28.93 4.88 13.13
N HIS A 131 28.00 5.55 12.46
CA HIS A 131 27.18 6.60 13.09
C HIS A 131 26.19 5.99 14.10
N ASP A 132 25.87 6.75 15.12
CA ASP A 132 24.81 6.41 16.08
C ASP A 132 23.47 6.87 15.49
N VAL A 133 22.74 5.94 14.89
CA VAL A 133 21.47 6.18 14.22
C VAL A 133 20.34 5.38 14.88
N SER A 134 19.11 5.89 14.79
CA SER A 134 17.92 5.21 15.29
C SER A 134 17.21 4.45 14.15
N PRO A 135 16.66 3.25 14.41
CA PRO A 135 15.86 2.53 13.41
C PRO A 135 14.67 3.34 12.90
N ILE A 136 14.25 3.07 11.68
CA ILE A 136 13.05 3.68 11.11
C ILE A 136 11.81 3.25 11.91
N ASP A 137 10.99 4.24 12.29
CA ASP A 137 9.66 3.98 12.83
C ASP A 137 8.67 3.74 11.66
N TYR A 138 8.45 2.47 11.32
CA TYR A 138 7.49 2.08 10.29
C TYR A 138 6.04 2.40 10.65
N GLY A 139 5.74 2.75 11.89
CA GLY A 139 4.42 3.25 12.31
C GLY A 139 4.13 4.68 11.89
N ASN A 140 5.15 5.43 11.49
CA ASN A 140 5.07 6.86 11.15
C ASN A 140 5.42 7.16 9.68
N ILE A 141 5.17 6.22 8.79
CA ILE A 141 5.42 6.39 7.35
C ILE A 141 4.16 6.96 6.67
N PRO A 142 4.26 8.14 6.00
CA PRO A 142 3.15 8.64 5.22
C PRO A 142 2.92 7.78 3.98
N GLY A 143 1.66 7.45 3.71
CA GLY A 143 1.23 6.78 2.50
C GLY A 143 0.24 7.64 1.72
N CYS A 144 0.39 7.68 0.40
CA CYS A 144 -0.53 8.37 -0.49
C CYS A 144 -0.95 7.45 -1.64
N THR A 145 -2.26 7.42 -1.92
CA THR A 145 -2.81 6.82 -3.12
C THR A 145 -3.17 7.95 -4.08
N TYR A 146 -2.44 8.03 -5.18
CA TYR A 146 -2.59 9.04 -6.23
C TYR A 146 -3.75 8.69 -7.15
N CYS A 147 -4.95 8.95 -6.69
CA CYS A 147 -6.19 8.79 -7.44
C CYS A 147 -7.02 10.09 -7.36
N SER A 148 -8.23 10.12 -7.89
CA SER A 148 -9.11 11.30 -7.80
C SER A 148 -10.45 10.90 -7.14
N PRO A 149 -10.69 11.34 -5.89
CA PRO A 149 -9.83 12.17 -5.01
C PRO A 149 -8.60 11.42 -4.46
N GLU A 150 -7.52 12.14 -4.18
CA GLU A 150 -6.32 11.58 -3.53
C GLU A 150 -6.61 11.16 -2.08
N ILE A 151 -5.93 10.09 -1.63
CA ILE A 151 -6.05 9.61 -0.25
C ILE A 151 -4.67 9.50 0.36
N SER A 152 -4.44 10.20 1.45
CA SER A 152 -3.20 10.12 2.21
C SER A 152 -3.43 9.88 3.69
N SER A 153 -2.44 9.30 4.34
CA SER A 153 -2.46 9.04 5.78
C SER A 153 -1.08 8.80 6.34
N VAL A 154 -0.95 9.07 7.64
CA VAL A 154 0.21 8.71 8.44
C VAL A 154 -0.27 8.32 9.84
N GLY A 155 0.42 7.40 10.50
CA GLY A 155 0.13 6.97 11.85
C GLY A 155 -1.03 5.97 11.96
N LEU A 156 -1.62 5.90 13.15
CA LEU A 156 -2.64 4.91 13.51
C LEU A 156 -4.03 5.30 12.99
N THR A 157 -4.82 4.30 12.64
CA THR A 157 -6.27 4.47 12.48
C THR A 157 -6.94 4.49 13.85
N GLU A 158 -8.19 4.98 13.94
CA GLU A 158 -8.99 4.94 15.19
C GLU A 158 -9.01 3.54 15.79
N LYS A 159 -9.29 2.54 14.95
CA LYS A 159 -9.36 1.14 15.38
C LYS A 159 -8.02 0.69 15.99
N GLN A 160 -6.92 0.93 15.31
CA GLN A 160 -5.59 0.56 15.79
C GLN A 160 -5.21 1.29 17.09
N ALA A 161 -5.57 2.58 17.21
CA ALA A 161 -5.30 3.36 18.40
C ALA A 161 -6.08 2.81 19.61
N LEU A 162 -7.37 2.48 19.42
CA LEU A 162 -8.19 1.87 20.46
C LEU A 162 -7.71 0.46 20.85
N GLU A 163 -7.35 -0.38 19.87
CA GLU A 163 -6.79 -1.71 20.11
C GLU A 163 -5.47 -1.66 20.92
N LYS A 164 -4.69 -0.57 20.75
CA LYS A 164 -3.49 -0.30 21.55
C LYS A 164 -3.78 0.34 22.92
N GLY A 165 -5.06 0.55 23.27
CA GLY A 165 -5.48 1.11 24.56
C GLY A 165 -5.36 2.62 24.69
N TYR A 166 -5.12 3.35 23.59
CA TYR A 166 -5.07 4.81 23.62
C TYR A 166 -6.45 5.42 23.87
N LYS A 167 -6.51 6.44 24.71
CA LYS A 167 -7.68 7.33 24.81
C LYS A 167 -7.58 8.36 23.69
N ILE A 168 -8.50 8.31 22.74
CA ILE A 168 -8.45 9.16 21.55
C ILE A 168 -9.53 10.23 21.56
N LYS A 169 -9.24 11.34 20.87
CA LYS A 169 -10.22 12.32 20.41
C LYS A 169 -10.10 12.40 18.89
N VAL A 170 -11.22 12.55 18.20
CA VAL A 170 -11.27 12.58 16.74
C VAL A 170 -11.82 13.91 16.27
N GLY A 171 -11.04 14.61 15.46
CA GLY A 171 -11.45 15.80 14.74
C GLY A 171 -11.64 15.49 13.25
N LYS A 172 -12.68 16.04 12.62
CA LYS A 172 -12.93 15.91 11.19
C LYS A 172 -13.32 17.26 10.60
N PHE A 173 -12.68 17.64 9.49
CA PHE A 173 -12.96 18.89 8.79
C PHE A 173 -13.22 18.59 7.30
N PRO A 174 -14.42 18.91 6.77
CA PRO A 174 -14.76 18.64 5.38
C PRO A 174 -14.11 19.66 4.45
N PHE A 175 -13.61 19.21 3.30
CA PHE A 175 -13.01 20.12 2.30
C PHE A 175 -14.03 21.11 1.70
N SER A 176 -15.32 20.79 1.71
CA SER A 176 -16.38 21.74 1.31
C SER A 176 -16.39 23.03 2.12
N ALA A 177 -15.84 23.03 3.34
CA ALA A 177 -15.68 24.21 4.18
C ALA A 177 -14.33 24.94 3.99
N SER A 178 -13.45 24.45 3.10
CA SER A 178 -12.16 25.06 2.79
C SER A 178 -12.26 26.03 1.63
N GLY A 179 -11.80 27.26 1.84
CA GLY A 179 -11.71 28.26 0.76
C GLY A 179 -10.79 27.82 -0.38
N LYS A 180 -9.63 27.20 -0.07
CA LYS A 180 -8.70 26.66 -1.07
C LYS A 180 -9.35 25.53 -1.88
N ALA A 181 -10.03 24.59 -1.24
CA ALA A 181 -10.72 23.51 -1.92
C ALA A 181 -11.84 24.03 -2.83
N SER A 182 -12.55 25.10 -2.39
CA SER A 182 -13.55 25.78 -3.20
C SER A 182 -12.95 26.45 -4.43
N ALA A 183 -11.84 27.14 -4.27
CA ALA A 183 -11.14 27.81 -5.39
C ALA A 183 -10.57 26.80 -6.41
N SER A 184 -10.08 25.64 -5.95
CA SER A 184 -9.56 24.58 -6.83
C SER A 184 -10.64 23.68 -7.42
N GLY A 185 -11.91 23.81 -7.03
CA GLY A 185 -12.99 22.92 -7.45
C GLY A 185 -12.96 21.53 -6.83
N SER A 186 -12.09 21.27 -5.86
CA SER A 186 -11.85 19.97 -5.23
C SER A 186 -12.45 19.89 -3.83
N LYS A 187 -13.80 19.94 -3.74
CA LYS A 187 -14.53 19.99 -2.45
C LYS A 187 -14.83 18.61 -1.84
N GLU A 188 -14.51 17.53 -2.53
CA GLU A 188 -14.77 16.17 -2.05
C GLU A 188 -13.76 15.77 -0.99
N GLY A 189 -14.23 15.06 0.04
CA GLY A 189 -13.38 14.51 1.09
C GLY A 189 -13.25 15.39 2.33
N PHE A 190 -12.26 15.05 3.15
CA PHE A 190 -12.06 15.66 4.47
C PHE A 190 -10.63 15.42 4.98
N VAL A 191 -10.23 16.19 5.98
CA VAL A 191 -9.11 15.88 6.88
C VAL A 191 -9.66 15.28 8.16
N LYS A 192 -9.01 14.21 8.65
CA LYS A 192 -9.29 13.60 9.94
C LYS A 192 -8.00 13.52 10.74
N VAL A 193 -8.07 13.92 12.00
CA VAL A 193 -6.99 13.86 12.99
C VAL A 193 -7.48 13.06 14.19
N ILE A 194 -6.62 12.21 14.70
CA ILE A 194 -6.89 11.35 15.86
C ILE A 194 -5.88 11.69 16.94
#